data_5d00dedbbb36ea7fb4de1a23f95c6f83
#
_entry.id   5d00dedbbb36ea7fb4de1a23f95c6f83
#
_cell.length_a   1.000
_cell.length_b   1.000
_cell.length_c   1.000
_cell.angle_alpha   90.00
_cell.angle_beta   90.00
_cell.angle_gamma   90.00
#
_symmetry.space_group_name_H-M   'P 1'
#
loop_
_entity.id
_entity.type
_entity.pdbx_description
1 polymer ?
#
loop_
_entity_poly.entity_id
_entity_poly.type
_entity_poly.pdbx_seq_one_letter_code
_entity_poly.pdbx_strand_id
1 'polypeptide(L)'
;MSTQPPGPNGVPVFGNSRQYASDPFTFLRSVADAYGDVVRFSLGPLDTYMLTNPVDIERVLVTDDQKYQKPDFQDDAIGTLLGDGLLLSEGETWQKQRQLAQPAFGPKRITSLAGTMTDHTRGMLDGWEPGDIKDVHLEMARVTVRIIVEAMFGTSLTDTQTTAVQENLEPLGKRFEPDPLRFIIPDWVPTQENQEYHKSVSVLEDIIDEIVSERRGTETNPDIDPGAGSDDDPMDLLSILLRAKQRGEQTDKQLRDEMMTILLAGHDTTALTLTYTWYLLSEHPKVRDQVHEELASVCGGETPTMADTRSLDYTERVLQESMRMYPPVYVIFREPQVDVRLGGYRIPAGSAIMLPQWVVHRSPRWYDNPTTFDPDRWRPERRADRPRFSYFPFGGGPRHCIGKHLSMLEAKLILGTVAQTYELDYVRDRPFDLRGSLTMHPDEPMGMRVTER
;
A
#
# COMPACT_ATOMS: atom_id res chain seq x y z
N MET A 1 20.96 16.83 30.97
CA MET A 1 19.65 16.25 31.27
C MET A 1 18.97 16.05 29.91
N SER A 2 18.70 14.83 29.48
CA SER A 2 17.90 14.64 28.24
C SER A 2 16.45 14.89 28.64
N THR A 3 15.94 16.06 28.29
CA THR A 3 14.51 16.32 28.41
C THR A 3 13.76 15.33 27.53
N GLN A 4 12.70 14.71 28.06
CA GLN A 4 11.79 13.92 27.24
C GLN A 4 11.13 14.81 26.19
N PRO A 5 10.77 14.28 25.01
CA PRO A 5 10.00 15.06 24.04
C PRO A 5 8.66 15.51 24.63
N PRO A 6 8.15 16.67 24.23
CA PRO A 6 6.81 17.11 24.61
C PRO A 6 5.74 16.21 24.01
N GLY A 7 4.54 16.26 24.58
CA GLY A 7 3.40 15.53 24.04
C GLY A 7 2.15 15.65 24.89
N PRO A 8 1.00 15.14 24.39
CA PRO A 8 -0.26 15.20 25.11
C PRO A 8 -0.24 14.29 26.34
N ASN A 9 -0.95 14.68 27.37
CA ASN A 9 -1.16 13.85 28.54
C ASN A 9 -2.17 12.73 28.20
N GLY A 10 -1.76 11.49 28.40
CA GLY A 10 -2.64 10.34 28.27
C GLY A 10 -3.43 10.04 29.55
N VAL A 11 -4.50 9.27 29.43
CA VAL A 11 -5.22 8.73 30.59
C VAL A 11 -4.51 7.48 31.13
N PRO A 12 -4.63 7.16 32.43
CA PRO A 12 -4.01 5.96 32.98
C PRO A 12 -4.40 4.69 32.20
N VAL A 13 -3.46 3.78 32.00
CA VAL A 13 -3.57 2.50 31.28
C VAL A 13 -3.75 2.63 29.75
N PHE A 14 -4.64 3.49 29.29
CA PHE A 14 -4.98 3.61 27.87
C PHE A 14 -4.16 4.68 27.12
N GLY A 15 -3.44 5.53 27.85
CA GLY A 15 -2.69 6.62 27.21
C GLY A 15 -3.61 7.52 26.35
N ASN A 16 -3.24 7.68 25.10
CA ASN A 16 -3.98 8.47 24.10
C ASN A 16 -4.76 7.58 23.10
N SER A 17 -4.85 6.27 23.35
CA SER A 17 -5.46 5.30 22.42
C SER A 17 -6.88 5.68 22.01
N ARG A 18 -7.70 6.17 22.95
CA ARG A 18 -9.09 6.57 22.64
C ARG A 18 -9.14 7.76 21.67
N GLN A 19 -8.27 8.75 21.88
CA GLN A 19 -8.21 9.92 21.00
C GLN A 19 -7.71 9.53 19.60
N TYR A 20 -6.67 8.67 19.56
CA TYR A 20 -6.15 8.14 18.31
C TYR A 20 -7.18 7.27 17.59
N ALA A 21 -7.89 6.41 18.29
CA ALA A 21 -8.90 5.51 17.69
C ALA A 21 -10.12 6.26 17.15
N SER A 22 -10.52 7.38 17.77
CA SER A 22 -11.70 8.14 17.29
C SER A 22 -11.45 8.86 15.97
N ASP A 23 -10.27 9.39 15.75
CA ASP A 23 -9.82 10.04 14.50
C ASP A 23 -8.29 10.12 14.50
N PRO A 24 -7.61 9.10 13.93
CA PRO A 24 -6.15 9.08 13.89
C PRO A 24 -5.56 10.23 13.08
N PHE A 25 -6.25 10.70 12.05
CA PHE A 25 -5.76 11.72 11.15
C PHE A 25 -5.73 13.09 11.81
N THR A 26 -6.82 13.48 12.47
CA THR A 26 -6.90 14.72 13.24
C THR A 26 -6.00 14.67 14.46
N PHE A 27 -5.92 13.52 15.15
CA PHE A 27 -5.02 13.36 16.30
C PHE A 27 -3.57 13.60 15.91
N LEU A 28 -3.06 12.88 14.90
CA LEU A 28 -1.68 12.99 14.45
C LEU A 28 -1.31 14.42 14.02
N ARG A 29 -2.20 15.07 13.28
CA ARG A 29 -2.00 16.47 12.86
C ARG A 29 -1.97 17.41 14.06
N SER A 30 -2.94 17.31 14.96
CA SER A 30 -3.05 18.19 16.12
C SER A 30 -1.84 18.11 17.04
N VAL A 31 -1.31 16.89 17.28
CA VAL A 31 -0.12 16.73 18.12
C VAL A 31 1.15 17.23 17.43
N ALA A 32 1.27 17.09 16.12
CA ALA A 32 2.38 17.67 15.35
C ALA A 32 2.36 19.20 15.40
N ASP A 33 1.20 19.81 15.19
CA ASP A 33 1.01 21.27 15.20
C ASP A 33 1.27 21.84 16.60
N ALA A 34 0.89 21.12 17.67
CA ALA A 34 1.04 21.58 19.04
C ALA A 34 2.47 21.40 19.61
N TYR A 35 3.17 20.32 19.24
CA TYR A 35 4.40 19.92 19.92
C TYR A 35 5.64 19.87 19.02
N GLY A 36 5.49 19.93 17.70
CA GLY A 36 6.59 20.03 16.73
C GLY A 36 7.13 18.70 16.24
N ASP A 37 8.45 18.60 15.99
CA ASP A 37 9.06 17.54 15.19
C ASP A 37 9.18 16.19 15.87
N VAL A 38 9.27 16.16 17.18
CA VAL A 38 9.35 14.94 17.98
C VAL A 38 8.32 15.00 19.09
N VAL A 39 7.32 14.15 19.02
CA VAL A 39 6.22 14.13 19.98
C VAL A 39 6.17 12.77 20.68
N ARG A 40 6.08 12.77 22.02
CA ARG A 40 5.86 11.53 22.79
C ARG A 40 4.42 11.44 23.26
N PHE A 41 3.79 10.30 23.04
CA PHE A 41 2.49 9.93 23.60
C PHE A 41 2.45 8.42 23.83
N SER A 42 1.39 7.89 24.41
CA SER A 42 1.24 6.44 24.59
C SER A 42 -0.04 5.90 23.95
N LEU A 43 0.10 4.77 23.29
CA LEU A 43 -1.02 3.99 22.77
C LEU A 43 -1.13 2.70 23.58
N GLY A 44 -2.03 2.70 24.56
CA GLY A 44 -2.06 1.64 25.58
C GLY A 44 -0.71 1.56 26.30
N PRO A 45 -0.08 0.37 26.33
CA PRO A 45 1.23 0.17 26.97
C PRO A 45 2.41 0.67 26.13
N LEU A 46 2.19 1.05 24.86
CA LEU A 46 3.26 1.40 23.93
C LEU A 46 3.67 2.86 24.10
N ASP A 47 4.89 3.12 24.55
CA ASP A 47 5.52 4.44 24.45
C ASP A 47 5.81 4.74 22.98
N THR A 48 5.15 5.75 22.42
CA THR A 48 5.21 6.09 21.00
C THR A 48 5.88 7.44 20.81
N TYR A 49 6.80 7.50 19.87
CA TYR A 49 7.53 8.71 19.47
C TYR A 49 7.22 9.01 18.01
N MET A 50 6.46 10.05 17.75
CA MET A 50 6.14 10.50 16.40
C MET A 50 7.22 11.45 15.90
N LEU A 51 7.71 11.24 14.68
CA LEU A 51 8.72 12.06 14.00
C LEU A 51 8.13 12.69 12.74
N THR A 52 8.25 14.00 12.60
CA THR A 52 7.75 14.74 11.43
C THR A 52 8.87 15.45 10.65
N ASN A 53 10.11 15.46 11.16
CA ASN A 53 11.24 16.04 10.46
C ASN A 53 11.79 15.05 9.40
N PRO A 54 11.85 15.43 8.12
CA PRO A 54 12.37 14.56 7.04
C PRO A 54 13.79 14.04 7.27
N VAL A 55 14.65 14.80 7.95
CA VAL A 55 16.02 14.36 8.24
C VAL A 55 16.04 13.22 9.25
N ASP A 56 15.23 13.31 10.32
CA ASP A 56 15.13 12.22 11.30
C ASP A 56 14.44 10.98 10.69
N ILE A 57 13.45 11.18 9.82
CA ILE A 57 12.81 10.10 9.05
C ILE A 57 13.83 9.39 8.16
N GLU A 58 14.67 10.14 7.44
CA GLU A 58 15.74 9.56 6.62
C GLU A 58 16.74 8.77 7.46
N ARG A 59 17.07 9.27 8.65
CA ARG A 59 17.95 8.51 9.57
C ARG A 59 17.34 7.18 9.99
N VAL A 60 16.06 7.16 10.32
CA VAL A 60 15.36 5.94 10.74
C VAL A 60 15.22 4.93 9.60
N LEU A 61 14.91 5.39 8.38
CA LEU A 61 14.61 4.51 7.26
C LEU A 61 15.83 4.11 6.42
N VAL A 62 16.90 4.93 6.43
CA VAL A 62 18.03 4.78 5.51
C VAL A 62 19.38 4.76 6.22
N THR A 63 19.74 5.85 6.91
CA THR A 63 21.12 6.06 7.39
C THR A 63 21.48 5.14 8.54
N ASP A 64 20.55 4.96 9.46
CA ASP A 64 20.71 4.19 10.69
C ASP A 64 19.77 2.95 10.71
N ASP A 65 19.24 2.50 9.54
CA ASP A 65 18.20 1.49 9.41
C ASP A 65 18.47 0.20 10.20
N GLN A 66 19.72 -0.21 10.28
CA GLN A 66 20.18 -1.40 11.04
C GLN A 66 19.95 -1.31 12.56
N LYS A 67 19.63 -0.12 13.09
CA LYS A 67 19.28 0.06 14.52
C LYS A 67 17.81 -0.17 14.79
N TYR A 68 17.01 -0.36 13.76
CA TYR A 68 15.56 -0.42 13.85
C TYR A 68 15.02 -1.70 13.24
N GLN A 69 13.99 -2.23 13.86
CA GLN A 69 13.16 -3.32 13.36
C GLN A 69 11.70 -2.86 13.23
N LYS A 70 10.83 -3.75 12.75
CA LYS A 70 9.39 -3.56 12.90
C LYS A 70 9.00 -3.85 14.35
N PRO A 71 8.04 -3.13 14.91
CA PRO A 71 7.63 -3.37 16.28
C PRO A 71 6.80 -4.67 16.40
N ASP A 72 7.00 -5.39 17.51
CA ASP A 72 6.37 -6.69 17.77
C ASP A 72 4.83 -6.65 17.72
N PHE A 73 4.21 -5.51 18.05
CA PHE A 73 2.75 -5.39 17.96
C PHE A 73 2.19 -5.57 16.53
N GLN A 74 3.02 -5.39 15.49
CA GLN A 74 2.61 -5.71 14.12
C GLN A 74 2.53 -7.22 13.91
N ASP A 75 3.43 -8.00 14.49
CA ASP A 75 3.36 -9.47 14.47
C ASP A 75 2.14 -9.97 15.23
N ASP A 76 1.85 -9.39 16.40
CA ASP A 76 0.65 -9.71 17.17
C ASP A 76 -0.65 -9.45 16.40
N ALA A 77 -0.68 -8.39 15.56
CA ALA A 77 -1.88 -8.02 14.81
C ALA A 77 -2.11 -8.89 13.56
N ILE A 78 -1.07 -9.25 12.82
CA ILE A 78 -1.18 -9.92 11.52
C ILE A 78 -0.22 -11.09 11.30
N GLY A 79 0.55 -11.47 12.31
CA GLY A 79 1.48 -12.60 12.18
C GLY A 79 0.78 -13.92 11.83
N THR A 80 -0.47 -14.12 12.29
CA THR A 80 -1.29 -15.27 11.88
C THR A 80 -1.56 -15.29 10.37
N LEU A 81 -1.72 -14.12 9.75
CA LEU A 81 -2.03 -13.99 8.33
C LEU A 81 -0.78 -14.01 7.44
N LEU A 82 0.25 -13.23 7.81
CA LEU A 82 1.41 -12.98 6.96
C LEU A 82 2.65 -13.78 7.36
N GLY A 83 2.64 -14.38 8.54
CA GLY A 83 3.73 -15.21 9.04
C GLY A 83 5.11 -14.59 8.82
N ASP A 84 6.03 -15.38 8.25
CA ASP A 84 7.40 -14.97 7.92
C ASP A 84 7.53 -14.33 6.52
N GLY A 85 6.44 -13.82 5.93
CA GLY A 85 6.49 -13.15 4.62
C GLY A 85 7.27 -11.83 4.64
N LEU A 86 7.59 -11.30 3.47
CA LEU A 86 8.46 -10.13 3.25
C LEU A 86 8.05 -8.89 4.07
N LEU A 87 6.74 -8.74 4.35
CA LEU A 87 6.26 -7.58 5.10
C LEU A 87 6.65 -7.64 6.58
N LEU A 88 6.60 -8.80 7.24
CA LEU A 88 6.86 -8.93 8.69
C LEU A 88 8.26 -9.45 9.02
N SER A 89 8.84 -10.29 8.19
CA SER A 89 10.15 -10.90 8.45
C SER A 89 11.26 -9.87 8.71
N GLU A 90 12.21 -10.25 9.57
CA GLU A 90 13.36 -9.43 9.97
C GLU A 90 14.70 -10.16 9.72
N GLY A 91 15.80 -9.43 9.81
CA GLY A 91 17.17 -9.95 9.75
C GLY A 91 17.45 -10.75 8.48
N GLU A 92 18.06 -11.94 8.65
CA GLU A 92 18.47 -12.83 7.55
C GLU A 92 17.27 -13.40 6.78
N THR A 93 16.16 -13.68 7.45
CA THR A 93 14.92 -14.15 6.81
C THR A 93 14.41 -13.12 5.82
N TRP A 94 14.29 -11.86 6.25
CA TRP A 94 13.89 -10.78 5.36
C TRP A 94 14.83 -10.59 4.17
N GLN A 95 16.15 -10.63 4.40
CA GLN A 95 17.14 -10.47 3.32
C GLN A 95 16.95 -11.56 2.27
N LYS A 96 16.77 -12.79 2.71
CA LYS A 96 16.56 -13.96 1.85
C LYS A 96 15.26 -13.84 1.06
N GLN A 97 14.13 -13.53 1.72
CA GLN A 97 12.84 -13.34 1.07
C GLN A 97 12.89 -12.18 0.04
N ARG A 98 13.51 -11.07 0.43
CA ARG A 98 13.69 -9.92 -0.47
C ARG A 98 14.49 -10.29 -1.72
N GLN A 99 15.57 -11.04 -1.55
CA GLN A 99 16.44 -11.49 -2.65
C GLN A 99 15.69 -12.46 -3.57
N LEU A 100 14.91 -13.38 -3.02
CA LEU A 100 14.10 -14.32 -3.80
C LEU A 100 13.00 -13.60 -4.60
N ALA A 101 12.29 -12.66 -3.99
CA ALA A 101 11.18 -11.96 -4.64
C ALA A 101 11.65 -10.92 -5.69
N GLN A 102 12.82 -10.31 -5.52
CA GLN A 102 13.27 -9.18 -6.34
C GLN A 102 13.24 -9.41 -7.86
N PRO A 103 13.58 -10.60 -8.42
CA PRO A 103 13.52 -10.84 -9.87
C PRO A 103 12.10 -10.68 -10.46
N ALA A 104 11.04 -11.06 -9.72
CA ALA A 104 9.66 -10.91 -10.15
C ALA A 104 9.24 -9.43 -10.32
N PHE A 105 9.94 -8.51 -9.65
CA PHE A 105 9.76 -7.06 -9.75
C PHE A 105 10.82 -6.38 -10.61
N GLY A 106 11.55 -7.15 -11.41
CA GLY A 106 12.56 -6.63 -12.32
C GLY A 106 11.95 -5.86 -13.50
N PRO A 107 12.69 -4.86 -14.08
CA PRO A 107 12.15 -4.01 -15.16
C PRO A 107 11.63 -4.80 -16.37
N LYS A 108 12.32 -5.87 -16.78
CA LYS A 108 11.92 -6.72 -17.91
C LYS A 108 10.57 -7.39 -17.65
N ARG A 109 10.38 -7.95 -16.43
CA ARG A 109 9.11 -8.58 -16.02
C ARG A 109 8.00 -7.55 -15.96
N ILE A 110 8.19 -6.42 -15.28
CA ILE A 110 7.18 -5.36 -15.17
C ILE A 110 6.74 -4.88 -16.56
N THR A 111 7.67 -4.70 -17.48
CA THR A 111 7.35 -4.28 -18.85
C THR A 111 6.46 -5.31 -19.57
N SER A 112 6.67 -6.61 -19.36
CA SER A 112 5.86 -7.65 -20.00
C SER A 112 4.43 -7.73 -19.49
N LEU A 113 4.12 -7.12 -18.34
CA LEU A 113 2.79 -7.15 -17.71
C LEU A 113 1.84 -6.04 -18.19
N ALA A 114 2.32 -5.09 -18.98
CA ALA A 114 1.50 -3.94 -19.40
C ALA A 114 0.23 -4.36 -20.16
N GLY A 115 0.32 -5.37 -21.03
CA GLY A 115 -0.84 -5.92 -21.74
C GLY A 115 -1.88 -6.52 -20.78
N THR A 116 -1.44 -7.36 -19.84
CA THR A 116 -2.30 -7.93 -18.78
C THR A 116 -3.04 -6.86 -18.00
N MET A 117 -2.36 -5.78 -17.61
CA MET A 117 -2.96 -4.66 -16.86
C MET A 117 -4.06 -3.97 -17.67
N THR A 118 -3.81 -3.69 -18.94
CA THR A 118 -4.81 -3.03 -19.81
C THR A 118 -5.95 -3.97 -20.19
N ASP A 119 -5.70 -5.27 -20.35
CA ASP A 119 -6.74 -6.25 -20.67
C ASP A 119 -7.71 -6.44 -19.50
N HIS A 120 -7.22 -6.57 -18.26
CA HIS A 120 -8.08 -6.59 -17.09
C HIS A 120 -8.87 -5.29 -16.91
N THR A 121 -8.25 -4.14 -17.19
CA THR A 121 -8.94 -2.86 -17.11
C THR A 121 -10.05 -2.76 -18.15
N ARG A 122 -9.82 -3.18 -19.40
CA ARG A 122 -10.85 -3.23 -20.43
C ARG A 122 -11.99 -4.19 -20.05
N GLY A 123 -11.66 -5.38 -19.55
CA GLY A 123 -12.66 -6.33 -19.07
C GLY A 123 -13.53 -5.77 -17.91
N MET A 124 -12.97 -4.90 -17.06
CA MET A 124 -13.76 -4.16 -16.07
C MET A 124 -14.72 -3.17 -16.77
N LEU A 125 -14.22 -2.42 -17.76
CA LEU A 125 -15.02 -1.42 -18.49
C LEU A 125 -16.15 -2.03 -19.34
N ASP A 126 -16.05 -3.28 -19.78
CA ASP A 126 -17.12 -3.99 -20.50
C ASP A 126 -18.42 -4.08 -19.68
N GLY A 127 -18.33 -3.95 -18.34
CA GLY A 127 -19.46 -3.92 -17.42
C GLY A 127 -19.96 -2.53 -17.06
N TRP A 128 -19.47 -1.46 -17.72
CA TRP A 128 -19.82 -0.08 -17.42
C TRP A 128 -20.71 0.51 -18.53
N GLU A 129 -21.79 1.18 -18.13
CA GLU A 129 -22.66 1.92 -19.04
C GLU A 129 -22.69 3.41 -18.67
N PRO A 130 -22.79 4.33 -19.66
CA PRO A 130 -22.97 5.75 -19.37
C PRO A 130 -24.22 5.99 -18.50
N GLY A 131 -24.04 6.73 -17.41
CA GLY A 131 -25.08 6.99 -16.42
C GLY A 131 -25.04 6.09 -15.19
N ASP A 132 -24.29 4.98 -15.22
CA ASP A 132 -24.09 4.12 -14.06
C ASP A 132 -23.48 4.91 -12.88
N ILE A 133 -23.78 4.45 -11.67
CA ILE A 133 -23.05 4.85 -10.46
C ILE A 133 -22.28 3.62 -9.99
N LYS A 134 -20.96 3.66 -10.13
CA LYS A 134 -20.07 2.59 -9.69
C LYS A 134 -19.42 2.96 -8.36
N ASP A 135 -19.25 2.00 -7.48
CA ASP A 135 -18.34 2.14 -6.35
C ASP A 135 -16.90 1.98 -6.86
N VAL A 136 -16.24 3.12 -7.10
CA VAL A 136 -14.92 3.13 -7.73
C VAL A 136 -13.86 2.46 -6.85
N HIS A 137 -13.99 2.50 -5.53
CA HIS A 137 -13.09 1.76 -4.66
C HIS A 137 -13.19 0.25 -4.91
N LEU A 138 -14.41 -0.28 -4.97
CA LEU A 138 -14.65 -1.69 -5.23
C LEU A 138 -14.16 -2.11 -6.64
N GLU A 139 -14.43 -1.27 -7.66
CA GLU A 139 -13.97 -1.54 -9.04
C GLU A 139 -12.44 -1.57 -9.14
N MET A 140 -11.76 -0.58 -8.53
CA MET A 140 -10.29 -0.53 -8.50
C MET A 140 -9.71 -1.73 -7.72
N ALA A 141 -10.30 -2.11 -6.60
CA ALA A 141 -9.88 -3.28 -5.84
C ALA A 141 -10.04 -4.59 -6.65
N ARG A 142 -11.12 -4.72 -7.45
CA ARG A 142 -11.34 -5.88 -8.33
C ARG A 142 -10.31 -5.98 -9.43
N VAL A 143 -10.02 -4.89 -10.11
CA VAL A 143 -9.06 -4.93 -11.21
C VAL A 143 -7.64 -5.16 -10.69
N THR A 144 -7.24 -4.52 -9.60
CA THR A 144 -5.88 -4.67 -9.05
C THR A 144 -5.62 -6.06 -8.46
N VAL A 145 -6.61 -6.71 -7.83
CA VAL A 145 -6.44 -8.08 -7.34
C VAL A 145 -6.26 -9.08 -8.49
N ARG A 146 -6.98 -8.91 -9.59
CA ARG A 146 -6.81 -9.75 -10.79
C ARG A 146 -5.42 -9.55 -11.40
N ILE A 147 -5.00 -8.30 -11.51
CA ILE A 147 -3.68 -7.96 -12.04
C ILE A 147 -2.57 -8.56 -11.17
N ILE A 148 -2.61 -8.38 -9.84
CA ILE A 148 -1.52 -8.87 -8.98
C ILE A 148 -1.44 -10.40 -8.97
N VAL A 149 -2.57 -11.10 -8.99
CA VAL A 149 -2.59 -12.56 -9.04
C VAL A 149 -2.03 -13.08 -10.37
N GLU A 150 -2.46 -12.53 -11.50
CA GLU A 150 -1.91 -12.94 -12.79
C GLU A 150 -0.43 -12.56 -12.93
N ALA A 151 -0.06 -11.35 -12.52
CA ALA A 151 1.31 -10.86 -12.60
C ALA A 151 2.30 -11.65 -11.74
N MET A 152 1.90 -11.99 -10.50
CA MET A 152 2.80 -12.57 -9.50
C MET A 152 2.64 -14.09 -9.35
N PHE A 153 1.45 -14.63 -9.64
CA PHE A 153 1.19 -16.05 -9.48
C PHE A 153 0.97 -16.79 -10.81
N GLY A 154 0.91 -16.05 -11.94
CA GLY A 154 0.81 -16.62 -13.28
C GLY A 154 -0.49 -17.40 -13.53
N THR A 155 -1.56 -17.06 -12.81
CA THR A 155 -2.91 -17.63 -12.97
C THR A 155 -3.96 -16.55 -12.88
N SER A 156 -5.16 -16.82 -13.38
CA SER A 156 -6.28 -15.88 -13.35
C SER A 156 -7.31 -16.32 -12.31
N LEU A 157 -7.83 -15.39 -11.54
CA LEU A 157 -8.94 -15.64 -10.62
C LEU A 157 -10.27 -15.67 -11.37
N THR A 158 -11.14 -16.59 -10.98
CA THR A 158 -12.55 -16.57 -11.36
C THR A 158 -13.26 -15.39 -10.67
N ASP A 159 -14.46 -15.01 -11.16
CA ASP A 159 -15.26 -13.95 -10.53
C ASP A 159 -15.61 -14.31 -9.08
N THR A 160 -15.90 -15.58 -8.80
CA THR A 160 -16.18 -16.06 -7.44
C THR A 160 -14.98 -15.92 -6.53
N GLN A 161 -13.79 -16.30 -6.97
CA GLN A 161 -12.55 -16.14 -6.19
C GLN A 161 -12.21 -14.68 -5.99
N THR A 162 -12.36 -13.82 -7.02
CA THR A 162 -12.16 -12.37 -6.91
C THR A 162 -13.06 -11.76 -5.84
N THR A 163 -14.34 -12.12 -5.83
CA THR A 163 -15.30 -11.68 -4.82
C THR A 163 -14.93 -12.20 -3.44
N ALA A 164 -14.57 -13.51 -3.33
CA ALA A 164 -14.15 -14.08 -2.06
C ALA A 164 -12.90 -13.42 -1.49
N VAL A 165 -11.89 -13.09 -2.31
CA VAL A 165 -10.72 -12.32 -1.86
C VAL A 165 -11.16 -10.98 -1.27
N GLN A 166 -12.00 -10.22 -1.97
CA GLN A 166 -12.43 -8.88 -1.52
C GLN A 166 -13.23 -8.92 -0.23
N GLU A 167 -14.22 -9.82 -0.13
CA GLU A 167 -15.07 -9.94 1.06
C GLU A 167 -14.28 -10.36 2.30
N ASN A 168 -13.16 -11.07 2.13
CA ASN A 168 -12.34 -11.54 3.24
C ASN A 168 -11.16 -10.61 3.58
N LEU A 169 -10.88 -9.59 2.76
CA LEU A 169 -9.85 -8.60 3.07
C LEU A 169 -10.34 -7.51 4.04
N GLU A 170 -11.62 -7.14 3.99
CA GLU A 170 -12.16 -6.13 4.92
C GLU A 170 -12.07 -6.54 6.41
N PRO A 171 -12.47 -7.78 6.83
CA PRO A 171 -12.27 -8.23 8.20
C PRO A 171 -10.82 -8.24 8.65
N LEU A 172 -9.88 -8.49 7.71
CA LEU A 172 -8.45 -8.39 8.01
C LEU A 172 -8.02 -6.94 8.26
N GLY A 173 -8.51 -6.01 7.45
CA GLY A 173 -8.26 -4.58 7.61
C GLY A 173 -8.73 -4.04 8.97
N LYS A 174 -9.89 -4.46 9.44
CA LYS A 174 -10.46 -4.09 10.76
C LYS A 174 -9.52 -4.40 11.92
N ARG A 175 -8.69 -5.43 11.78
CA ARG A 175 -7.69 -5.80 12.79
C ARG A 175 -6.67 -4.70 13.08
N PHE A 176 -6.44 -3.83 12.13
CA PHE A 176 -5.49 -2.70 12.24
C PHE A 176 -6.14 -1.40 12.65
N GLU A 177 -7.45 -1.38 12.78
CA GLU A 177 -8.13 -0.20 13.30
C GLU A 177 -7.68 0.03 14.74
N PRO A 178 -7.39 1.28 15.11
CA PRO A 178 -7.01 1.61 16.46
C PRO A 178 -8.14 1.29 17.45
N ASP A 179 -8.06 0.16 18.14
CA ASP A 179 -9.02 -0.22 19.20
C ASP A 179 -8.29 -0.34 20.54
N PRO A 180 -8.66 0.48 21.55
CA PRO A 180 -8.10 0.39 22.89
C PRO A 180 -8.31 -0.96 23.58
N LEU A 181 -9.36 -1.71 23.21
CA LEU A 181 -9.69 -2.99 23.83
C LEU A 181 -8.82 -4.13 23.27
N ARG A 182 -8.24 -3.96 22.10
CA ARG A 182 -7.41 -4.97 21.44
C ARG A 182 -6.16 -5.33 22.23
N PHE A 183 -5.62 -4.39 23.02
CA PHE A 183 -4.52 -4.66 23.93
C PHE A 183 -4.92 -5.53 25.14
N ILE A 184 -6.22 -5.73 25.36
CA ILE A 184 -6.76 -6.43 26.53
C ILE A 184 -7.34 -7.80 26.16
N ILE A 185 -7.88 -7.93 24.94
CA ILE A 185 -8.55 -9.15 24.47
C ILE A 185 -7.59 -9.93 23.56
N PRO A 186 -7.03 -11.06 24.02
CA PRO A 186 -6.18 -11.89 23.18
C PRO A 186 -6.93 -12.54 22.01
N ASP A 187 -6.22 -12.89 20.95
CA ASP A 187 -6.78 -13.47 19.71
C ASP A 187 -7.49 -14.81 19.89
N TRP A 188 -7.09 -15.58 20.87
CA TRP A 188 -7.73 -16.86 21.18
C TRP A 188 -9.12 -16.74 21.84
N VAL A 189 -9.51 -15.53 22.28
CA VAL A 189 -10.87 -15.29 22.80
C VAL A 189 -11.86 -15.31 21.65
N PRO A 190 -12.91 -16.16 21.67
CA PRO A 190 -13.82 -16.31 20.53
C PRO A 190 -14.84 -15.15 20.45
N THR A 191 -14.36 -13.93 20.27
CA THR A 191 -15.20 -12.78 19.91
C THR A 191 -15.71 -12.93 18.48
N GLN A 192 -16.77 -12.23 18.12
CA GLN A 192 -17.27 -12.24 16.74
C GLN A 192 -16.18 -11.77 15.76
N GLU A 193 -15.46 -10.70 16.11
CA GLU A 193 -14.35 -10.16 15.31
C GLU A 193 -13.24 -11.17 15.10
N ASN A 194 -12.80 -11.87 16.16
CA ASN A 194 -11.76 -12.90 16.06
C ASN A 194 -12.22 -14.09 15.20
N GLN A 195 -13.49 -14.49 15.32
CA GLN A 195 -14.05 -15.56 14.48
C GLN A 195 -14.13 -15.18 13.00
N GLU A 196 -14.58 -13.96 12.70
CA GLU A 196 -14.61 -13.41 11.34
C GLU A 196 -13.20 -13.32 10.76
N TYR A 197 -12.23 -12.83 11.53
CA TYR A 197 -10.83 -12.78 11.14
C TYR A 197 -10.27 -14.17 10.77
N HIS A 198 -10.38 -15.15 11.68
CA HIS A 198 -9.87 -16.51 11.41
C HIS A 198 -10.56 -17.17 10.22
N LYS A 199 -11.87 -16.95 10.06
CA LYS A 199 -12.59 -17.44 8.88
C LYS A 199 -12.03 -16.81 7.59
N SER A 200 -11.80 -15.51 7.59
CA SER A 200 -11.25 -14.80 6.43
C SER A 200 -9.84 -15.25 6.08
N VAL A 201 -8.99 -15.48 7.10
CA VAL A 201 -7.65 -16.06 6.91
C VAL A 201 -7.77 -17.43 6.22
N SER A 202 -8.64 -18.32 6.74
CA SER A 202 -8.82 -19.65 6.16
C SER A 202 -9.29 -19.63 4.71
N VAL A 203 -10.23 -18.75 4.36
CA VAL A 203 -10.71 -18.62 2.96
C VAL A 203 -9.57 -18.18 2.02
N LEU A 204 -8.74 -17.24 2.45
CA LEU A 204 -7.62 -16.79 1.62
C LEU A 204 -6.50 -17.85 1.52
N GLU A 205 -6.26 -18.61 2.60
CA GLU A 205 -5.33 -19.74 2.57
C GLU A 205 -5.80 -20.82 1.59
N ASP A 206 -7.10 -21.15 1.60
CA ASP A 206 -7.69 -22.11 0.66
C ASP A 206 -7.50 -21.67 -0.80
N ILE A 207 -7.72 -20.39 -1.12
CA ILE A 207 -7.49 -19.84 -2.46
C ILE A 207 -6.01 -19.94 -2.86
N ILE A 208 -5.10 -19.61 -1.96
CA ILE A 208 -3.65 -19.70 -2.22
C ILE A 208 -3.23 -21.16 -2.42
N ASP A 209 -3.73 -22.10 -1.60
CA ASP A 209 -3.44 -23.52 -1.72
C ASP A 209 -3.99 -24.10 -3.04
N GLU A 210 -5.15 -23.64 -3.51
CA GLU A 210 -5.69 -23.98 -4.84
C GLU A 210 -4.75 -23.50 -5.96
N ILE A 211 -4.35 -22.22 -5.94
CA ILE A 211 -3.41 -21.64 -6.92
C ILE A 211 -2.09 -22.42 -6.95
N VAL A 212 -1.52 -22.73 -5.77
CA VAL A 212 -0.27 -23.51 -5.66
C VAL A 212 -0.44 -24.91 -6.21
N SER A 213 -1.57 -25.56 -5.92
CA SER A 213 -1.86 -26.93 -6.36
C SER A 213 -2.04 -27.02 -7.88
N GLU A 214 -2.76 -26.09 -8.48
CA GLU A 214 -2.91 -26.00 -9.93
C GLU A 214 -1.56 -25.80 -10.61
N ARG A 215 -0.72 -24.91 -10.09
CA ARG A 215 0.61 -24.66 -10.66
C ARG A 215 1.52 -25.87 -10.57
N ARG A 216 1.52 -26.60 -9.46
CA ARG A 216 2.29 -27.85 -9.30
C ARG A 216 1.81 -28.94 -10.27
N GLY A 217 0.50 -29.01 -10.53
CA GLY A 217 -0.08 -29.94 -11.51
C GLY A 217 0.41 -29.71 -12.94
N THR A 218 0.64 -28.44 -13.31
CA THR A 218 1.17 -28.06 -14.63
C THR A 218 2.68 -28.26 -14.76
N GLU A 219 3.45 -28.15 -13.68
CA GLU A 219 4.91 -28.32 -13.67
C GLU A 219 5.35 -29.80 -13.63
N THR A 220 4.46 -30.75 -13.36
CA THR A 220 4.75 -32.19 -13.36
C THR A 220 4.82 -32.81 -14.76
N ASN A 221 4.82 -32.02 -15.82
CA ASN A 221 5.09 -32.55 -17.17
C ASN A 221 6.58 -32.93 -17.28
N PRO A 222 6.93 -34.26 -17.40
CA PRO A 222 8.31 -34.73 -17.41
C PRO A 222 9.14 -34.23 -18.59
N ASP A 223 8.49 -33.63 -19.60
CA ASP A 223 9.16 -33.09 -20.78
C ASP A 223 9.64 -31.63 -20.59
N ILE A 224 9.35 -31.00 -19.46
CA ILE A 224 9.85 -29.68 -19.10
C ILE A 224 10.96 -29.88 -18.07
N ASP A 225 12.23 -29.80 -18.52
CA ASP A 225 13.38 -29.77 -17.64
C ASP A 225 13.25 -28.57 -16.66
N PRO A 226 13.15 -28.81 -15.33
CA PRO A 226 13.04 -27.73 -14.34
C PRO A 226 14.26 -26.79 -14.33
N GLY A 227 15.35 -27.18 -15.02
CA GLY A 227 16.58 -26.41 -15.23
C GLY A 227 16.66 -25.65 -16.55
N ALA A 228 15.75 -25.95 -17.51
CA ALA A 228 15.79 -25.42 -18.88
C ALA A 228 14.86 -24.22 -19.12
N GLY A 229 14.47 -23.47 -18.08
CA GLY A 229 13.98 -22.12 -18.33
C GLY A 229 15.10 -21.32 -18.98
N SER A 230 14.93 -20.94 -20.26
CA SER A 230 15.88 -20.02 -20.88
C SER A 230 16.03 -18.79 -19.96
N ASP A 231 17.25 -18.31 -19.75
CA ASP A 231 17.52 -17.07 -19.02
C ASP A 231 16.73 -15.85 -19.56
N ASP A 232 16.00 -16.06 -20.64
CA ASP A 232 15.21 -15.07 -21.35
C ASP A 232 13.74 -14.93 -20.91
N ASP A 233 13.16 -15.92 -20.19
CA ASP A 233 11.74 -15.86 -19.82
C ASP A 233 11.57 -15.31 -18.38
N PRO A 234 11.02 -14.11 -18.20
CA PRO A 234 10.86 -13.49 -16.88
C PRO A 234 9.80 -14.26 -16.09
N MET A 235 10.24 -14.96 -15.05
CA MET A 235 9.37 -15.78 -14.20
C MET A 235 8.47 -14.93 -13.30
N ASP A 236 7.25 -15.42 -13.06
CA ASP A 236 6.39 -14.94 -11.99
C ASP A 236 6.96 -15.32 -10.61
N LEU A 237 6.46 -14.66 -9.57
CA LEU A 237 6.94 -14.87 -8.20
C LEU A 237 6.68 -16.31 -7.72
N LEU A 238 5.50 -16.87 -8.00
CA LEU A 238 5.16 -18.23 -7.56
C LEU A 238 6.13 -19.26 -8.14
N SER A 239 6.48 -19.16 -9.42
CA SER A 239 7.50 -20.02 -10.05
C SER A 239 8.86 -19.89 -9.37
N ILE A 240 9.29 -18.67 -9.02
CA ILE A 240 10.54 -18.45 -8.28
C ILE A 240 10.50 -19.13 -6.92
N LEU A 241 9.40 -18.96 -6.18
CA LEU A 241 9.22 -19.53 -4.85
C LEU A 241 9.15 -21.07 -4.89
N LEU A 242 8.46 -21.65 -5.86
CA LEU A 242 8.40 -23.11 -6.04
C LEU A 242 9.77 -23.71 -6.34
N ARG A 243 10.57 -23.08 -7.20
CA ARG A 243 11.96 -23.49 -7.46
C ARG A 243 12.84 -23.36 -6.22
N ALA A 244 12.72 -22.29 -5.45
CA ALA A 244 13.44 -22.13 -4.19
C ALA A 244 13.08 -23.23 -3.19
N LYS A 245 11.80 -23.63 -3.12
CA LYS A 245 11.35 -24.75 -2.31
C LYS A 245 11.96 -26.09 -2.78
N GLN A 246 11.97 -26.37 -4.08
CA GLN A 246 12.59 -27.57 -4.65
C GLN A 246 14.09 -27.67 -4.28
N ARG A 247 14.79 -26.53 -4.19
CA ARG A 247 16.18 -26.44 -3.73
C ARG A 247 16.35 -26.52 -2.19
N GLY A 248 15.24 -26.62 -1.44
CA GLY A 248 15.26 -26.64 0.03
C GLY A 248 15.59 -25.27 0.66
N GLU A 249 15.46 -24.19 -0.09
CA GLU A 249 15.75 -22.82 0.36
C GLU A 249 14.59 -22.20 1.15
N GLN A 250 13.36 -22.74 1.01
CA GLN A 250 12.19 -22.31 1.78
C GLN A 250 11.21 -23.47 2.02
N THR A 251 10.30 -23.29 2.99
CA THR A 251 9.25 -24.23 3.37
C THR A 251 7.94 -23.92 2.66
N ASP A 252 6.95 -24.85 2.71
CA ASP A 252 5.58 -24.60 2.23
C ASP A 252 4.92 -23.44 2.99
N LYS A 253 5.17 -23.34 4.31
CA LYS A 253 4.66 -22.24 5.12
C LYS A 253 5.19 -20.89 4.62
N GLN A 254 6.51 -20.76 4.46
CA GLN A 254 7.12 -19.52 3.96
C GLN A 254 6.63 -19.14 2.56
N LEU A 255 6.40 -20.12 1.68
CA LEU A 255 5.82 -19.88 0.37
C LEU A 255 4.41 -19.27 0.48
N ARG A 256 3.53 -19.85 1.32
CA ARG A 256 2.18 -19.31 1.57
C ARG A 256 2.23 -17.92 2.20
N ASP A 257 3.05 -17.72 3.22
CA ASP A 257 3.24 -16.44 3.90
C ASP A 257 3.63 -15.34 2.91
N GLU A 258 4.52 -15.68 1.96
CA GLU A 258 4.97 -14.74 0.92
C GLU A 258 3.86 -14.42 -0.08
N MET A 259 3.12 -15.44 -0.56
CA MET A 259 2.00 -15.24 -1.48
C MET A 259 0.89 -14.40 -0.82
N MET A 260 0.56 -14.68 0.44
CA MET A 260 -0.40 -13.89 1.22
C MET A 260 0.06 -12.44 1.36
N THR A 261 1.35 -12.24 1.67
CA THR A 261 1.95 -10.90 1.78
C THR A 261 1.82 -10.11 0.48
N ILE A 262 2.12 -10.73 -0.65
CA ILE A 262 2.07 -10.05 -1.96
C ILE A 262 0.63 -9.80 -2.40
N LEU A 263 -0.28 -10.75 -2.16
CA LEU A 263 -1.70 -10.57 -2.43
C LEU A 263 -2.27 -9.37 -1.68
N LEU A 264 -2.02 -9.29 -0.36
CA LEU A 264 -2.53 -8.22 0.47
C LEU A 264 -1.90 -6.87 0.12
N ALA A 265 -0.57 -6.80 0.01
CA ALA A 265 0.14 -5.54 -0.21
C ALA A 265 -0.02 -4.99 -1.64
N GLY A 266 -0.22 -5.87 -2.63
CA GLY A 266 -0.18 -5.50 -4.03
C GLY A 266 -1.48 -4.91 -4.57
N HIS A 267 -2.64 -5.34 -4.08
CA HIS A 267 -3.91 -4.87 -4.65
C HIS A 267 -4.45 -3.63 -3.94
N ASP A 268 -4.50 -3.61 -2.62
CA ASP A 268 -5.19 -2.58 -1.84
C ASP A 268 -4.57 -1.20 -1.99
N THR A 269 -3.25 -1.10 -1.92
CA THR A 269 -2.55 0.19 -2.00
C THR A 269 -2.68 0.86 -3.36
N THR A 270 -2.66 0.10 -4.45
CA THR A 270 -2.87 0.62 -5.81
C THR A 270 -4.33 1.00 -6.04
N ALA A 271 -5.27 0.18 -5.56
CA ALA A 271 -6.70 0.48 -5.61
C ALA A 271 -7.04 1.78 -4.90
N LEU A 272 -6.53 1.98 -3.68
CA LEU A 272 -6.72 3.22 -2.90
C LEU A 272 -6.09 4.44 -3.60
N THR A 273 -4.88 4.29 -4.16
CA THR A 273 -4.25 5.36 -4.96
C THR A 273 -5.16 5.79 -6.10
N LEU A 274 -5.71 4.85 -6.86
CA LEU A 274 -6.63 5.12 -7.97
C LEU A 274 -7.95 5.71 -7.50
N THR A 275 -8.54 5.17 -6.43
CA THR A 275 -9.79 5.67 -5.82
C THR A 275 -9.68 7.14 -5.47
N TYR A 276 -8.63 7.52 -4.75
CA TYR A 276 -8.41 8.93 -4.39
C TYR A 276 -8.04 9.80 -5.58
N THR A 277 -7.37 9.24 -6.57
CA THR A 277 -7.06 9.96 -7.81
C THR A 277 -8.34 10.30 -8.58
N TRP A 278 -9.27 9.36 -8.72
CA TRP A 278 -10.57 9.61 -9.36
C TRP A 278 -11.39 10.65 -8.61
N TYR A 279 -11.46 10.55 -7.28
CA TYR A 279 -12.11 11.57 -6.47
C TYR A 279 -11.51 12.97 -6.71
N LEU A 280 -10.18 13.09 -6.66
CA LEU A 280 -9.49 14.36 -6.86
C LEU A 280 -9.69 14.90 -8.28
N LEU A 281 -9.73 14.06 -9.30
CA LEU A 281 -10.01 14.49 -10.68
C LEU A 281 -11.44 14.97 -10.84
N SER A 282 -12.42 14.35 -10.16
CA SER A 282 -13.81 14.82 -10.20
C SER A 282 -13.97 16.20 -9.56
N GLU A 283 -13.24 16.48 -8.47
CA GLU A 283 -13.26 17.77 -7.78
C GLU A 283 -12.43 18.86 -8.49
N HIS A 284 -11.56 18.46 -9.46
CA HIS A 284 -10.66 19.38 -10.15
C HIS A 284 -10.74 19.24 -11.68
N PRO A 285 -11.82 19.69 -12.33
CA PRO A 285 -12.04 19.51 -13.79
C PRO A 285 -10.88 19.98 -14.65
N LYS A 286 -10.21 21.09 -14.30
CA LYS A 286 -9.06 21.59 -15.05
C LYS A 286 -7.87 20.62 -15.04
N VAL A 287 -7.67 19.91 -13.94
CA VAL A 287 -6.60 18.88 -13.85
C VAL A 287 -7.02 17.66 -14.67
N ARG A 288 -8.29 17.28 -14.60
CA ARG A 288 -8.86 16.21 -15.42
C ARG A 288 -8.69 16.48 -16.91
N ASP A 289 -9.03 17.70 -17.35
CA ASP A 289 -8.87 18.11 -18.76
C ASP A 289 -7.41 17.99 -19.22
N GLN A 290 -6.44 18.36 -18.39
CA GLN A 290 -5.02 18.23 -18.73
C GLN A 290 -4.57 16.75 -18.81
N VAL A 291 -5.11 15.86 -17.99
CA VAL A 291 -4.87 14.41 -18.13
C VAL A 291 -5.42 13.92 -19.47
N HIS A 292 -6.63 14.34 -19.84
CA HIS A 292 -7.24 13.98 -21.11
C HIS A 292 -6.45 14.53 -22.31
N GLU A 293 -5.96 15.77 -22.24
CA GLU A 293 -5.12 16.37 -23.30
C GLU A 293 -3.80 15.58 -23.46
N GLU A 294 -3.14 15.21 -22.37
CA GLU A 294 -1.93 14.39 -22.42
C GLU A 294 -2.22 13.03 -23.06
N LEU A 295 -3.28 12.32 -22.59
CA LEU A 295 -3.66 11.02 -23.13
C LEU A 295 -4.01 11.10 -24.63
N ALA A 296 -4.76 12.10 -25.05
CA ALA A 296 -5.08 12.30 -26.47
C ALA A 296 -3.82 12.54 -27.32
N SER A 297 -2.87 13.32 -26.79
CA SER A 297 -1.61 13.62 -27.48
C SER A 297 -0.66 12.42 -27.54
N VAL A 298 -0.58 11.61 -26.49
CA VAL A 298 0.37 10.50 -26.36
C VAL A 298 -0.19 9.23 -26.96
N CYS A 299 -1.45 8.89 -26.66
CA CYS A 299 -2.06 7.62 -27.04
C CYS A 299 -2.97 7.70 -28.28
N GLY A 300 -3.29 8.91 -28.75
CA GLY A 300 -4.09 9.10 -29.98
C GLY A 300 -5.51 8.53 -29.94
N GLY A 301 -6.10 8.37 -28.75
CA GLY A 301 -7.42 7.74 -28.55
C GLY A 301 -7.36 6.22 -28.30
N GLU A 302 -6.19 5.60 -28.41
CA GLU A 302 -6.01 4.17 -28.18
C GLU A 302 -5.69 3.87 -26.71
N THR A 303 -5.87 2.62 -26.28
CA THR A 303 -5.47 2.14 -24.95
C THR A 303 -3.97 2.38 -24.73
N PRO A 304 -3.55 2.97 -23.61
CA PRO A 304 -2.13 3.20 -23.33
C PRO A 304 -1.31 1.92 -23.35
N THR A 305 -0.14 1.97 -23.96
CA THR A 305 0.85 0.89 -23.97
C THR A 305 2.00 1.18 -23.01
N MET A 306 2.85 0.18 -22.77
CA MET A 306 4.10 0.39 -22.02
C MET A 306 4.98 1.50 -22.61
N ALA A 307 5.00 1.68 -23.92
CA ALA A 307 5.78 2.73 -24.57
C ALA A 307 5.24 4.12 -24.20
N ASP A 308 3.92 4.26 -24.20
CA ASP A 308 3.22 5.51 -23.92
C ASP A 308 3.41 5.96 -22.48
N THR A 309 3.48 5.01 -21.51
CA THR A 309 3.63 5.35 -20.08
C THR A 309 4.88 6.17 -19.77
N ARG A 310 5.89 6.14 -20.64
CA ARG A 310 7.11 6.96 -20.50
C ARG A 310 6.90 8.43 -20.82
N SER A 311 5.83 8.73 -21.53
CA SER A 311 5.47 10.10 -21.97
C SER A 311 4.25 10.64 -21.21
N LEU A 312 3.67 9.86 -20.29
CA LEU A 312 2.56 10.28 -19.42
C LEU A 312 3.09 10.97 -18.15
N ASP A 313 3.77 12.11 -18.37
CA ASP A 313 4.43 12.86 -17.28
C ASP A 313 3.45 13.59 -16.38
N TYR A 314 2.37 14.16 -16.96
CA TYR A 314 1.35 14.85 -16.18
C TYR A 314 0.50 13.85 -15.37
N THR A 315 0.11 12.75 -16.00
CA THR A 315 -0.56 11.63 -15.32
C THR A 315 0.27 11.10 -14.13
N GLU A 316 1.59 10.97 -14.28
CA GLU A 316 2.46 10.59 -13.17
C GLU A 316 2.43 11.62 -12.04
N ARG A 317 2.47 12.91 -12.36
CA ARG A 317 2.39 14.00 -11.38
C ARG A 317 1.04 14.00 -10.64
N VAL A 318 -0.05 13.69 -11.34
CA VAL A 318 -1.39 13.52 -10.76
C VAL A 318 -1.39 12.40 -9.73
N LEU A 319 -0.86 11.22 -10.05
CA LEU A 319 -0.74 10.11 -9.12
C LEU A 319 0.17 10.43 -7.91
N GLN A 320 1.28 11.13 -8.14
CA GLN A 320 2.18 11.57 -7.07
C GLN A 320 1.47 12.54 -6.12
N GLU A 321 0.69 13.49 -6.63
CA GLU A 321 -0.05 14.45 -5.82
C GLU A 321 -1.21 13.79 -5.08
N SER A 322 -1.89 12.83 -5.69
CA SER A 322 -2.89 12.00 -5.05
C SER A 322 -2.31 11.26 -3.84
N MET A 323 -1.19 10.55 -4.01
CA MET A 323 -0.51 9.86 -2.91
C MET A 323 0.08 10.81 -1.85
N ARG A 324 0.37 12.06 -2.18
CA ARG A 324 0.73 13.07 -1.19
C ARG A 324 -0.48 13.44 -0.33
N MET A 325 -1.60 13.71 -0.98
CA MET A 325 -2.84 14.10 -0.28
C MET A 325 -3.49 12.93 0.45
N TYR A 326 -3.48 11.76 -0.17
CA TYR A 326 -4.10 10.54 0.37
C TYR A 326 -3.11 9.36 0.26
N PRO A 327 -2.08 9.33 1.13
CA PRO A 327 -1.13 8.22 1.12
C PRO A 327 -1.83 6.93 1.57
N PRO A 328 -1.89 5.86 0.75
CA PRO A 328 -2.53 4.62 1.16
C PRO A 328 -2.00 4.08 2.50
N VAL A 329 -0.70 4.11 2.70
CA VAL A 329 -0.06 3.88 4.00
C VAL A 329 0.15 5.23 4.66
N TYR A 330 -0.67 5.57 5.64
CA TYR A 330 -0.64 6.90 6.28
C TYR A 330 0.39 7.04 7.40
N VAL A 331 0.91 5.90 7.90
CA VAL A 331 1.93 5.84 8.95
C VAL A 331 2.83 4.62 8.77
N ILE A 332 4.12 4.79 9.02
CA ILE A 332 5.10 3.70 9.10
C ILE A 332 5.62 3.60 10.52
N PHE A 333 5.72 2.38 11.05
CA PHE A 333 6.27 2.13 12.37
C PHE A 333 7.67 1.53 12.30
N ARG A 334 8.51 1.87 13.31
CA ARG A 334 9.80 1.23 13.59
C ARG A 334 9.99 1.12 15.09
N GLU A 335 10.84 0.22 15.49
CA GLU A 335 11.26 0.02 16.87
C GLU A 335 12.79 0.05 16.95
N PRO A 336 13.40 0.94 17.73
CA PRO A 336 14.83 0.97 17.92
C PRO A 336 15.27 -0.20 18.82
N GLN A 337 16.27 -0.95 18.39
CA GLN A 337 16.86 -2.05 19.16
C GLN A 337 17.88 -1.57 20.20
N VAL A 338 18.31 -0.35 20.08
CA VAL A 338 19.21 0.35 21.00
C VAL A 338 18.69 1.74 21.26
N ASP A 339 19.13 2.38 22.36
CA ASP A 339 18.81 3.78 22.58
C ASP A 339 19.33 4.67 21.44
N VAL A 340 18.46 5.50 20.89
CA VAL A 340 18.81 6.39 19.79
C VAL A 340 18.59 7.87 20.16
N ARG A 341 19.16 8.79 19.37
CA ARG A 341 18.90 10.22 19.48
C ARG A 341 18.33 10.75 18.17
N LEU A 342 17.10 11.30 18.25
CA LEU A 342 16.40 11.92 17.12
C LEU A 342 15.81 13.25 17.56
N GLY A 343 15.93 14.27 16.72
CA GLY A 343 15.50 15.64 17.05
C GLY A 343 16.08 16.20 18.36
N GLY A 344 17.26 15.72 18.79
CA GLY A 344 17.89 16.12 20.06
C GLY A 344 17.44 15.35 21.30
N TYR A 345 16.40 14.51 21.20
CA TYR A 345 15.86 13.71 22.30
C TYR A 345 16.41 12.27 22.30
N ARG A 346 16.51 11.68 23.51
CA ARG A 346 16.76 10.25 23.64
C ARG A 346 15.47 9.48 23.50
N ILE A 347 15.45 8.48 22.61
CA ILE A 347 14.37 7.53 22.42
C ILE A 347 14.90 6.16 22.88
N PRO A 348 14.28 5.54 23.91
CA PRO A 348 14.71 4.25 24.42
C PRO A 348 14.52 3.11 23.42
N ALA A 349 15.34 2.08 23.53
CA ALA A 349 15.10 0.79 22.85
C ALA A 349 13.72 0.23 23.22
N GLY A 350 13.08 -0.46 22.29
CA GLY A 350 11.74 -1.06 22.47
C GLY A 350 10.59 -0.05 22.44
N SER A 351 10.85 1.24 22.13
CA SER A 351 9.79 2.23 21.93
C SER A 351 9.22 2.13 20.51
N ALA A 352 7.95 2.47 20.33
CA ALA A 352 7.39 2.62 18.99
C ALA A 352 7.80 3.98 18.38
N ILE A 353 8.43 3.99 17.21
CA ILE A 353 8.65 5.18 16.40
C ILE A 353 7.61 5.22 15.30
N MET A 354 6.87 6.32 15.23
CA MET A 354 5.81 6.55 14.25
C MET A 354 6.26 7.63 13.25
N LEU A 355 6.22 7.29 11.96
CA LEU A 355 6.57 8.16 10.83
C LEU A 355 5.28 8.45 10.05
N PRO A 356 4.56 9.53 10.37
CA PRO A 356 3.22 9.79 9.84
C PRO A 356 3.30 10.46 8.46
N GLN A 357 3.16 9.68 7.40
CA GLN A 357 3.09 10.20 6.02
C GLN A 357 1.96 11.22 5.88
N TRP A 358 0.80 10.94 6.49
CA TRP A 358 -0.35 11.84 6.52
C TRP A 358 -0.01 13.27 6.99
N VAL A 359 0.82 13.40 8.01
CA VAL A 359 1.23 14.70 8.56
C VAL A 359 2.33 15.32 7.71
N VAL A 360 3.37 14.56 7.40
CA VAL A 360 4.56 15.06 6.71
C VAL A 360 4.25 15.52 5.30
N HIS A 361 3.46 14.74 4.56
CA HIS A 361 3.06 15.06 3.19
C HIS A 361 2.12 16.27 3.09
N ARG A 362 1.53 16.71 4.21
CA ARG A 362 0.64 17.87 4.30
C ARG A 362 1.23 19.05 5.07
N SER A 363 2.50 18.97 5.41
CA SER A 363 3.14 20.01 6.21
C SER A 363 3.38 21.30 5.40
N PRO A 364 2.92 22.47 5.88
CA PRO A 364 3.18 23.76 5.22
C PRO A 364 4.66 24.15 5.25
N ARG A 365 5.49 23.44 6.01
CA ARG A 365 6.95 23.61 6.00
C ARG A 365 7.60 23.14 4.72
N TRP A 366 6.98 22.17 4.03
CA TRP A 366 7.52 21.53 2.82
C TRP A 366 6.68 21.80 1.58
N TYR A 367 5.42 22.20 1.77
CA TYR A 367 4.47 22.38 0.68
C TYR A 367 3.68 23.68 0.83
N ASP A 368 3.77 24.56 -0.15
CA ASP A 368 2.89 25.72 -0.25
C ASP A 368 1.46 25.26 -0.49
N ASN A 369 0.49 25.81 0.25
CA ASN A 369 -0.92 25.42 0.13
C ASN A 369 -1.09 23.89 0.16
N PRO A 370 -0.71 23.17 1.24
CA PRO A 370 -0.62 21.73 1.27
C PRO A 370 -1.95 21.00 1.08
N THR A 371 -3.08 21.67 1.25
CA THR A 371 -4.43 21.14 1.05
C THR A 371 -4.95 21.30 -0.37
N THR A 372 -4.22 22.03 -1.25
CA THR A 372 -4.59 22.20 -2.65
C THR A 372 -4.01 21.04 -3.49
N PHE A 373 -4.84 20.46 -4.34
CA PHE A 373 -4.43 19.47 -5.33
C PHE A 373 -3.75 20.17 -6.50
N ASP A 374 -2.44 20.08 -6.58
CA ASP A 374 -1.60 20.78 -7.56
C ASP A 374 -0.52 19.82 -8.12
N PRO A 375 -0.80 19.11 -9.21
CA PRO A 375 0.16 18.20 -9.85
C PRO A 375 1.43 18.88 -10.33
N ASP A 376 1.39 20.19 -10.64
CA ASP A 376 2.57 20.94 -11.05
C ASP A 376 3.59 21.15 -9.93
N ARG A 377 3.22 20.84 -8.70
CA ARG A 377 4.12 20.75 -7.56
C ARG A 377 5.27 19.76 -7.79
N TRP A 378 5.07 18.77 -8.68
CA TRP A 378 6.04 17.72 -9.00
C TRP A 378 6.95 18.05 -10.16
N ARG A 379 6.82 19.23 -10.77
CA ARG A 379 7.79 19.71 -11.76
C ARG A 379 9.18 19.81 -11.13
N PRO A 380 10.25 19.47 -11.88
CA PRO A 380 11.62 19.46 -11.36
C PRO A 380 12.01 20.74 -10.62
N GLU A 381 11.62 21.91 -11.14
CA GLU A 381 11.96 23.22 -10.59
C GLU A 381 11.32 23.45 -9.21
N ARG A 382 10.10 22.95 -9.00
CA ARG A 382 9.38 23.10 -7.72
C ARG A 382 9.73 22.00 -6.70
N ARG A 383 10.34 20.92 -7.15
CA ARG A 383 10.74 19.80 -6.31
C ARG A 383 12.16 19.93 -5.75
N ALA A 384 13.04 20.68 -6.44
CA ALA A 384 14.48 20.70 -6.19
C ALA A 384 14.89 21.01 -4.74
N ASP A 385 14.19 21.94 -4.08
CA ASP A 385 14.52 22.41 -2.74
C ASP A 385 13.81 21.63 -1.62
N ARG A 386 12.96 20.67 -1.94
CA ARG A 386 12.23 19.89 -0.93
C ARG A 386 13.10 18.77 -0.36
N PRO A 387 13.15 18.59 0.97
CA PRO A 387 13.81 17.44 1.58
C PRO A 387 13.26 16.11 1.02
N ARG A 388 14.14 15.15 0.77
CA ARG A 388 13.78 13.85 0.17
C ARG A 388 12.64 13.16 0.90
N PHE A 389 12.68 13.11 2.23
CA PHE A 389 11.69 12.44 3.07
C PHE A 389 10.55 13.35 3.51
N SER A 390 10.33 14.50 2.85
CA SER A 390 9.04 15.19 2.89
C SER A 390 7.95 14.44 2.08
N TYR A 391 8.34 13.48 1.24
CA TYR A 391 7.47 12.62 0.44
C TYR A 391 8.05 11.21 0.35
N PHE A 392 7.36 10.22 0.95
CA PHE A 392 7.85 8.84 1.02
C PHE A 392 6.71 7.80 1.00
N PRO A 393 5.76 7.85 0.03
CA PRO A 393 4.59 6.95 0.00
C PRO A 393 4.99 5.48 -0.15
N PHE A 394 6.18 5.20 -0.67
CA PHE A 394 6.75 3.86 -0.81
C PHE A 394 7.80 3.53 0.27
N GLY A 395 7.80 4.29 1.38
CA GLY A 395 8.82 4.15 2.42
C GLY A 395 10.21 4.59 1.96
N GLY A 396 11.25 3.95 2.50
CA GLY A 396 12.64 4.28 2.18
C GLY A 396 13.63 3.24 2.67
N GLY A 397 14.89 3.39 2.22
CA GLY A 397 16.00 2.53 2.60
C GLY A 397 15.90 1.11 2.05
N PRO A 398 16.55 0.14 2.68
CA PRO A 398 16.54 -1.25 2.22
C PRO A 398 15.12 -1.85 2.17
N ARG A 399 14.25 -1.42 3.07
CA ARG A 399 12.86 -1.88 3.20
C ARG A 399 11.83 -1.04 2.44
N HIS A 400 12.28 -0.27 1.42
CA HIS A 400 11.35 0.40 0.52
C HIS A 400 10.43 -0.60 -0.21
N CYS A 401 9.26 -0.15 -0.64
CA CYS A 401 8.30 -0.99 -1.35
C CYS A 401 8.94 -1.67 -2.58
N ILE A 402 8.88 -3.00 -2.63
CA ILE A 402 9.41 -3.80 -3.74
C ILE A 402 8.59 -3.57 -5.02
N GLY A 403 7.27 -3.39 -4.87
CA GLY A 403 6.33 -3.19 -5.97
C GLY A 403 6.22 -1.76 -6.49
N LYS A 404 7.03 -0.81 -6.04
CA LYS A 404 6.89 0.61 -6.41
C LYS A 404 6.75 0.85 -7.92
N HIS A 405 7.61 0.22 -8.73
CA HIS A 405 7.58 0.41 -10.18
C HIS A 405 6.40 -0.30 -10.85
N LEU A 406 6.01 -1.46 -10.32
CA LEU A 406 4.83 -2.20 -10.76
C LEU A 406 3.56 -1.38 -10.49
N SER A 407 3.36 -0.94 -9.24
CA SER A 407 2.20 -0.14 -8.82
C SER A 407 2.07 1.17 -9.60
N MET A 408 3.18 1.89 -9.85
CA MET A 408 3.13 3.12 -10.65
C MET A 408 2.80 2.87 -12.12
N LEU A 409 3.32 1.79 -12.70
CA LEU A 409 2.95 1.39 -14.06
C LEU A 409 1.49 1.01 -14.15
N GLU A 410 1.04 0.15 -13.24
CA GLU A 410 -0.33 -0.31 -13.12
C GLU A 410 -1.31 0.86 -12.97
N ALA A 411 -1.03 1.78 -12.03
CA ALA A 411 -1.87 2.96 -11.83
C ALA A 411 -1.95 3.86 -13.06
N LYS A 412 -0.84 4.08 -13.78
CA LYS A 412 -0.84 4.84 -15.04
C LYS A 412 -1.69 4.18 -16.12
N LEU A 413 -1.54 2.87 -16.29
CA LEU A 413 -2.26 2.12 -17.33
C LEU A 413 -3.76 2.03 -17.03
N ILE A 414 -4.15 1.76 -15.78
CA ILE A 414 -5.56 1.73 -15.38
C ILE A 414 -6.16 3.13 -15.54
N LEU A 415 -5.54 4.16 -14.96
CA LEU A 415 -6.03 5.54 -15.07
C LEU A 415 -6.17 5.97 -16.52
N GLY A 416 -5.14 5.73 -17.35
CA GLY A 416 -5.15 6.10 -18.76
C GLY A 416 -6.20 5.33 -19.56
N THR A 417 -6.37 4.03 -19.32
CA THR A 417 -7.35 3.20 -20.04
C THR A 417 -8.79 3.65 -19.72
N VAL A 418 -9.10 3.89 -18.44
CA VAL A 418 -10.43 4.38 -18.04
C VAL A 418 -10.67 5.79 -18.59
N ALA A 419 -9.71 6.71 -18.45
CA ALA A 419 -9.84 8.11 -18.86
C ALA A 419 -9.90 8.29 -20.37
N GLN A 420 -9.55 7.30 -21.18
CA GLN A 420 -9.77 7.34 -22.64
C GLN A 420 -11.25 7.20 -23.00
N THR A 421 -12.01 6.49 -22.18
CA THR A 421 -13.41 6.13 -22.50
C THR A 421 -14.42 6.89 -21.65
N TYR A 422 -14.09 7.09 -20.35
CA TYR A 422 -15.05 7.61 -19.38
C TYR A 422 -14.48 8.75 -18.55
N GLU A 423 -15.41 9.63 -18.12
CA GLU A 423 -15.22 10.55 -17.01
C GLU A 423 -15.99 10.03 -15.80
N LEU A 424 -15.44 10.26 -14.61
CA LEU A 424 -16.03 9.83 -13.35
C LEU A 424 -16.30 11.05 -12.48
N ASP A 425 -17.56 11.27 -12.09
CA ASP A 425 -17.98 12.37 -11.24
C ASP A 425 -18.52 11.85 -9.91
N TYR A 426 -17.93 12.32 -8.81
CA TYR A 426 -18.35 11.94 -7.46
C TYR A 426 -19.78 12.40 -7.20
N VAL A 427 -20.65 11.49 -6.71
CA VAL A 427 -22.09 11.75 -6.66
C VAL A 427 -22.59 12.39 -5.37
N ARG A 428 -21.71 12.62 -4.38
CA ARG A 428 -22.10 13.20 -3.10
C ARG A 428 -21.69 14.66 -3.01
N ASP A 429 -22.52 15.48 -2.35
CA ASP A 429 -22.27 16.91 -2.14
C ASP A 429 -21.30 17.21 -0.97
N ARG A 430 -20.80 16.19 -0.29
CA ARG A 430 -19.84 16.30 0.83
C ARG A 430 -18.61 15.42 0.60
N PRO A 431 -17.45 15.80 1.12
CA PRO A 431 -16.29 14.92 1.16
C PRO A 431 -16.62 13.62 1.92
N PHE A 432 -15.92 12.54 1.56
CA PHE A 432 -16.00 11.27 2.29
C PHE A 432 -15.19 11.33 3.59
N ASP A 433 -15.60 10.53 4.57
CA ASP A 433 -14.83 10.31 5.79
C ASP A 433 -13.76 9.25 5.57
N LEU A 434 -12.70 9.30 6.37
CA LEU A 434 -11.56 8.39 6.29
C LEU A 434 -11.51 7.47 7.50
N ARG A 435 -11.24 6.20 7.24
CA ARG A 435 -10.97 5.18 8.25
C ARG A 435 -9.50 4.79 8.19
N GLY A 436 -8.81 4.85 9.32
CA GLY A 436 -7.42 4.40 9.44
C GLY A 436 -7.35 2.95 9.89
N SER A 437 -6.76 2.10 9.05
CA SER A 437 -6.41 0.73 9.38
C SER A 437 -4.93 0.48 9.04
N LEU A 438 -4.55 -0.66 8.50
CA LEU A 438 -3.22 -0.89 7.90
C LEU A 438 -2.97 0.13 6.78
N THR A 439 -4.01 0.42 6.04
CA THR A 439 -4.11 1.43 4.99
C THR A 439 -5.23 2.43 5.32
N MET A 440 -5.30 3.50 4.56
CA MET A 440 -6.28 4.55 4.74
C MET A 440 -7.44 4.34 3.77
N HIS A 441 -8.59 3.93 4.28
CA HIS A 441 -9.78 3.64 3.48
C HIS A 441 -10.81 4.77 3.54
N PRO A 442 -11.63 4.97 2.49
CA PRO A 442 -12.87 5.69 2.64
C PRO A 442 -13.81 4.90 3.57
N ASP A 443 -14.52 5.59 4.47
CA ASP A 443 -15.42 4.95 5.44
C ASP A 443 -16.78 4.59 4.85
N GLU A 444 -17.00 4.94 3.60
CA GLU A 444 -18.26 4.70 2.87
C GLU A 444 -17.96 4.47 1.37
N PRO A 445 -18.89 3.81 0.62
CA PRO A 445 -18.73 3.56 -0.80
C PRO A 445 -18.43 4.81 -1.61
N MET A 446 -17.44 4.73 -2.50
CA MET A 446 -17.01 5.83 -3.38
C MET A 446 -17.83 5.84 -4.68
N GLY A 447 -19.13 6.15 -4.57
CA GLY A 447 -20.03 6.22 -5.71
C GLY A 447 -19.63 7.32 -6.70
N MET A 448 -19.35 6.95 -7.94
CA MET A 448 -19.06 7.87 -9.02
C MET A 448 -19.94 7.59 -10.23
N ARG A 449 -20.46 8.65 -10.82
CA ARG A 449 -21.23 8.58 -12.06
C ARG A 449 -20.29 8.44 -13.23
N VAL A 450 -20.56 7.43 -14.06
CA VAL A 450 -19.86 7.17 -15.32
C VAL A 450 -20.48 8.02 -16.43
N THR A 451 -19.65 8.79 -17.12
CA THR A 451 -20.06 9.58 -18.29
C THR A 451 -19.13 9.22 -19.45
N GLU A 452 -19.69 8.93 -20.61
CA GLU A 452 -18.92 8.68 -21.83
C GLU A 452 -18.24 9.98 -22.30
N ARG A 453 -17.02 9.84 -22.73
CA ARG A 453 -16.19 10.97 -23.16
C ARG A 453 -16.32 11.25 -24.65
#